data_e9ed74d4f8485d670d5716fa7eb1ff7f
#
_entry.id   e9ed74d4f8485d670d5716fa7eb1ff7f
#
_cell.length_a   1.000
_cell.length_b   1.000
_cell.length_c   1.000
_cell.angle_alpha   90.00
_cell.angle_beta   90.00
_cell.angle_gamma   90.00
#
_symmetry.space_group_name_H-M   'P 1'
#
loop_
_entity.id
_entity.type
_entity.pdbx_description
1 polymer ?
#
loop_
_entity_poly.entity_id
_entity_poly.type
_entity_poly.pdbx_seq_one_letter_code
_entity_poly.pdbx_strand_id
1 'polypeptide(L)'
;LDTRILIAGFQHETNTFAPSKAAYANFERGEGFPAMVRGDDVLALRDVNIPAGGFIVAAERRGWTLLPVIWAGASPSAHVTEDAFERIAGEILAAVRRGGFDAVYLDLHGAMVAEHTDDGEGTLLERVRAAVGPAVPVVASLDLHANVTERMLREADALVAFRTYPHVDMAETGERAAGLLQRLLDPHAAGGRPLHRTVRRLPFLIPINGMCTLLEPSRGMYTQLAALETGAVASLSFAPGFPAADFPECGPVIWGYGDDAASVEAAVQALYDKMLADEAAWQVPFLSPDDAVREAMRLSEGADKPVVIADTQDNPGAGGDSNTTGMLRALLRNGAKDAAIGLIWDPAAAAAAHRAGVGAFIELALGGVSGVPGDVPHHARFEVVKLSDGVCRYDGPMMNGMLADIGPVACLRIDGVLIVVSSGKAQMLDRNLYRVGGVEPEAMRILVNKSSVHFRADFQGIAHAVLVAKAPGPMTADPAELPWTRLAPGIRMKPMGKAFSGNR
;
A
#
# COMPACT_ATOMS: atom_id res chain seq x y z
N LEU A 1 5.38 10.62 36.61
CA LEU A 1 5.19 11.67 35.60
C LEU A 1 4.31 11.11 34.49
N ASP A 2 3.30 11.86 34.09
CA ASP A 2 2.40 11.50 32.99
C ASP A 2 3.17 11.65 31.67
N THR A 3 3.50 10.53 31.01
CA THR A 3 4.23 10.54 29.74
C THR A 3 3.32 11.00 28.62
N ARG A 4 3.70 12.07 27.92
CA ARG A 4 2.89 12.72 26.89
C ARG A 4 3.50 12.49 25.51
N ILE A 5 2.73 11.93 24.58
CA ILE A 5 3.20 11.59 23.23
C ILE A 5 2.42 12.40 22.20
N LEU A 6 3.13 13.16 21.37
CA LEU A 6 2.53 13.74 20.17
C LEU A 6 2.33 12.65 19.13
N ILE A 7 1.10 12.53 18.61
CA ILE A 7 0.75 11.57 17.56
C ILE A 7 0.22 12.30 16.32
N ALA A 8 0.78 11.95 15.15
CA ALA A 8 0.31 12.39 13.85
C ALA A 8 0.52 11.30 12.81
N GLY A 9 -0.19 11.39 11.69
CA GLY A 9 -0.02 10.51 10.53
C GLY A 9 -0.06 11.28 9.22
N PHE A 10 0.82 10.90 8.29
CA PHE A 10 0.85 11.45 6.93
C PHE A 10 1.34 10.37 5.97
N GLN A 11 0.42 9.75 5.25
CA GLN A 11 0.70 8.58 4.41
C GLN A 11 0.40 8.82 2.94
N HIS A 12 1.36 8.49 2.09
CA HIS A 12 1.17 8.36 0.65
C HIS A 12 2.22 7.43 0.04
N GLU A 13 1.80 6.54 -0.85
CA GLU A 13 2.68 5.74 -1.71
C GLU A 13 2.70 6.36 -3.09
N THR A 14 3.85 6.86 -3.50
CA THR A 14 4.00 7.58 -4.75
C THR A 14 4.58 6.71 -5.84
N ASN A 15 3.79 6.49 -6.90
CA ASN A 15 4.27 5.98 -8.18
C ASN A 15 4.66 7.17 -9.06
N THR A 16 5.97 7.43 -9.20
CA THR A 16 6.45 8.60 -9.97
C THR A 16 6.16 8.53 -11.46
N PHE A 17 5.72 7.37 -11.96
CA PHE A 17 5.32 7.14 -13.36
C PHE A 17 3.80 7.18 -13.57
N ALA A 18 3.03 7.34 -12.50
CA ALA A 18 1.56 7.38 -12.58
C ALA A 18 1.05 8.72 -13.14
N PRO A 19 -0.18 8.75 -13.71
CA PRO A 19 -0.68 9.94 -14.37
C PRO A 19 -1.27 11.00 -13.42
N SER A 20 -1.86 10.58 -12.28
CA SER A 20 -2.68 11.45 -11.43
C SER A 20 -1.96 11.81 -10.14
N LYS A 21 -1.77 13.11 -9.85
CA LYS A 21 -1.14 13.61 -8.63
C LYS A 21 -2.09 13.56 -7.43
N ALA A 22 -1.51 13.49 -6.22
CA ALA A 22 -2.23 13.59 -4.97
C ALA A 22 -2.31 15.06 -4.52
N ALA A 23 -3.46 15.68 -4.72
CA ALA A 23 -3.76 17.01 -4.22
C ALA A 23 -4.34 16.96 -2.80
N TYR A 24 -4.42 18.08 -2.12
CA TYR A 24 -4.94 18.17 -0.75
C TYR A 24 -6.33 17.54 -0.59
N ALA A 25 -7.23 17.77 -1.57
CA ALA A 25 -8.58 17.18 -1.56
C ALA A 25 -8.60 15.64 -1.58
N ASN A 26 -7.55 14.98 -2.11
CA ASN A 26 -7.43 13.52 -2.07
C ASN A 26 -7.20 13.05 -0.62
N PHE A 27 -6.36 13.76 0.14
CA PHE A 27 -6.15 13.50 1.56
C PHE A 27 -7.38 13.80 2.42
N GLU A 28 -8.13 14.86 2.10
CA GLU A 28 -9.38 15.15 2.81
C GLU A 28 -10.38 14.00 2.70
N ARG A 29 -10.49 13.39 1.52
CA ARG A 29 -11.39 12.26 1.27
C ARG A 29 -10.84 10.91 1.73
N GLY A 30 -9.50 10.74 1.76
CA GLY A 30 -8.83 9.48 2.05
C GLY A 30 -8.82 8.49 0.88
N GLU A 31 -9.86 8.43 0.06
CA GLU A 31 -9.97 7.60 -1.15
C GLU A 31 -9.52 6.14 -0.97
N GLY A 32 -10.10 5.42 -0.02
CA GLY A 32 -9.72 4.03 0.34
C GLY A 32 -8.92 3.93 1.63
N PHE A 33 -8.47 5.05 2.18
CA PHE A 33 -8.00 5.23 3.56
C PHE A 33 -9.06 5.94 4.41
N PRO A 34 -8.91 5.99 5.75
CA PRO A 34 -9.75 6.88 6.56
C PRO A 34 -9.64 8.33 6.05
N ALA A 35 -10.76 9.03 6.05
CA ALA A 35 -10.76 10.46 5.74
C ALA A 35 -9.88 11.23 6.73
N MET A 36 -9.34 12.37 6.30
CA MET A 36 -8.51 13.22 7.15
C MET A 36 -9.23 13.62 8.43
N VAL A 37 -8.58 13.40 9.56
CA VAL A 37 -9.07 13.73 10.90
C VAL A 37 -8.05 14.58 11.67
N ARG A 38 -8.53 15.38 12.64
CA ARG A 38 -7.72 16.32 13.42
C ARG A 38 -8.06 16.29 14.90
N GLY A 39 -7.09 16.64 15.73
CA GLY A 39 -7.27 16.70 17.17
C GLY A 39 -7.81 15.39 17.73
N ASP A 40 -8.75 15.44 18.63
CA ASP A 40 -9.27 14.25 19.31
C ASP A 40 -9.94 13.24 18.37
N ASP A 41 -10.38 13.65 17.18
CA ASP A 41 -10.93 12.72 16.18
C ASP A 41 -9.89 11.72 15.66
N VAL A 42 -8.59 12.00 15.78
CA VAL A 42 -7.52 11.03 15.50
C VAL A 42 -7.63 9.80 16.41
N LEU A 43 -8.10 9.98 17.66
CA LEU A 43 -8.21 8.88 18.61
C LEU A 43 -9.31 7.87 18.25
N ALA A 44 -10.27 8.26 17.40
CA ALA A 44 -11.29 7.35 16.88
C ALA A 44 -10.71 6.28 15.93
N LEU A 45 -9.50 6.49 15.41
CA LEU A 45 -8.78 5.51 14.58
C LEU A 45 -8.34 4.25 15.36
N ARG A 46 -8.45 4.24 16.69
CA ARG A 46 -8.16 3.08 17.55
C ARG A 46 -8.84 1.79 17.13
N ASP A 47 -9.99 1.89 16.49
CA ASP A 47 -10.80 0.73 16.08
C ASP A 47 -10.54 0.30 14.62
N VAL A 48 -9.58 0.93 13.95
CA VAL A 48 -9.18 0.64 12.59
C VAL A 48 -7.82 -0.06 12.58
N ASN A 49 -7.66 -1.09 11.73
CA ASN A 49 -6.38 -1.76 11.56
C ASN A 49 -5.44 -0.89 10.71
N ILE A 50 -4.86 0.12 11.34
CA ILE A 50 -3.78 0.98 10.83
C ILE A 50 -2.75 1.20 11.95
N PRO A 51 -1.51 1.62 11.65
CA PRO A 51 -0.49 1.77 12.70
C PRO A 51 -0.88 2.76 13.79
N ALA A 52 -1.49 3.89 13.42
CA ALA A 52 -2.00 4.87 14.41
C ALA A 52 -3.00 4.21 15.38
N GLY A 53 -3.90 3.35 14.87
CA GLY A 53 -4.87 2.63 15.70
C GLY A 53 -4.19 1.73 16.74
N GLY A 54 -3.26 0.90 16.30
CA GLY A 54 -2.50 0.03 17.20
C GLY A 54 -1.63 0.79 18.19
N PHE A 55 -1.01 1.90 17.75
CA PHE A 55 -0.23 2.76 18.64
C PHE A 55 -1.10 3.40 19.72
N ILE A 56 -2.30 3.91 19.37
CA ILE A 56 -3.24 4.51 20.32
C ILE A 56 -3.60 3.49 21.42
N VAL A 57 -4.01 2.27 21.03
CA VAL A 57 -4.36 1.21 21.98
C VAL A 57 -3.17 0.84 22.87
N ALA A 58 -1.97 0.75 22.29
CA ALA A 58 -0.75 0.44 23.05
C ALA A 58 -0.34 1.56 24.01
N ALA A 59 -0.55 2.83 23.64
CA ALA A 59 -0.30 3.98 24.48
C ALA A 59 -1.27 4.04 25.69
N GLU A 60 -2.56 3.79 25.45
CA GLU A 60 -3.57 3.71 26.51
C GLU A 60 -3.25 2.64 27.54
N ARG A 61 -2.84 1.43 27.10
CA ARG A 61 -2.41 0.34 27.99
C ARG A 61 -1.20 0.72 28.85
N ARG A 62 -0.36 1.65 28.39
CA ARG A 62 0.82 2.15 29.12
C ARG A 62 0.51 3.35 30.00
N GLY A 63 -0.72 3.86 29.96
CA GLY A 63 -1.11 5.08 30.66
C GLY A 63 -0.46 6.35 30.11
N TRP A 64 -0.10 6.35 28.83
CA TRP A 64 0.42 7.55 28.17
C TRP A 64 -0.70 8.49 27.79
N THR A 65 -0.46 9.78 27.93
CA THR A 65 -1.36 10.83 27.40
C THR A 65 -0.99 11.14 25.97
N LEU A 66 -1.93 10.96 25.03
CA LEU A 66 -1.73 11.29 23.63
C LEU A 66 -2.11 12.76 23.35
N LEU A 67 -1.30 13.42 22.55
CA LEU A 67 -1.53 14.74 21.98
C LEU A 67 -1.77 14.59 20.47
N PRO A 68 -3.01 14.32 20.05
CA PRO A 68 -3.31 14.07 18.65
C PRO A 68 -3.28 15.35 17.85
N VAL A 69 -2.73 15.29 16.63
CA VAL A 69 -2.61 16.45 15.72
C VAL A 69 -3.48 16.29 14.51
N ILE A 70 -3.06 15.42 13.59
CA ILE A 70 -3.71 15.12 12.32
C ILE A 70 -3.37 13.69 11.89
N TRP A 71 -4.29 13.04 11.23
CA TRP A 71 -4.00 11.86 10.43
C TRP A 71 -4.55 12.07 9.02
N ALA A 72 -3.71 11.91 8.01
CA ALA A 72 -4.03 12.12 6.61
C ALA A 72 -3.37 11.04 5.76
N GLY A 73 -4.16 10.34 4.97
CA GLY A 73 -3.72 9.40 3.95
C GLY A 73 -4.48 9.62 2.66
N ALA A 74 -3.89 9.28 1.53
CA ALA A 74 -4.57 9.27 0.23
C ALA A 74 -4.19 8.01 -0.54
N SER A 75 -5.09 7.54 -1.41
CA SER A 75 -4.78 6.44 -2.32
C SER A 75 -3.49 6.68 -3.08
N PRO A 76 -2.64 5.63 -3.25
CA PRO A 76 -1.44 5.74 -4.06
C PRO A 76 -1.72 6.34 -5.43
N SER A 77 -0.86 7.25 -5.84
CA SER A 77 -0.98 7.99 -7.12
C SER A 77 0.40 8.53 -7.51
N ALA A 78 0.48 9.50 -8.43
CA ALA A 78 1.71 10.21 -8.72
C ALA A 78 2.12 11.13 -7.55
N HIS A 79 3.03 12.06 -7.79
CA HIS A 79 3.60 12.95 -6.77
C HIS A 79 2.52 13.65 -5.93
N VAL A 80 2.78 13.76 -4.64
CA VAL A 80 2.03 14.65 -3.75
C VAL A 80 2.31 16.09 -4.17
N THR A 81 1.27 16.91 -4.34
CA THR A 81 1.47 18.30 -4.69
C THR A 81 2.19 19.05 -3.55
N GLU A 82 2.98 20.05 -3.91
CA GLU A 82 3.67 20.89 -2.91
C GLU A 82 2.68 21.50 -1.91
N ASP A 83 1.53 22.01 -2.38
CA ASP A 83 0.47 22.55 -1.54
C ASP A 83 -0.04 21.52 -0.52
N ALA A 84 -0.34 20.30 -0.95
CA ALA A 84 -0.82 19.26 -0.05
C ALA A 84 0.23 18.88 1.00
N PHE A 85 1.47 18.70 0.57
CA PHE A 85 2.57 18.36 1.47
C PHE A 85 2.80 19.45 2.51
N GLU A 86 2.96 20.71 2.08
CA GLU A 86 3.29 21.82 2.98
C GLU A 86 2.15 22.13 3.94
N ARG A 87 0.89 22.00 3.55
CA ARG A 87 -0.26 22.20 4.44
C ARG A 87 -0.31 21.13 5.54
N ILE A 88 -0.21 19.85 5.20
CA ILE A 88 -0.30 18.78 6.19
C ILE A 88 0.95 18.75 7.08
N ALA A 89 2.15 18.80 6.50
CA ALA A 89 3.39 18.88 7.25
C ALA A 89 3.44 20.14 8.14
N GLY A 90 2.90 21.24 7.66
CA GLY A 90 2.80 22.51 8.41
C GLY A 90 1.95 22.40 9.68
N GLU A 91 0.82 21.66 9.65
CA GLU A 91 0.01 21.40 10.84
C GLU A 91 0.78 20.57 11.88
N ILE A 92 1.49 19.52 11.42
CA ILE A 92 2.33 18.67 12.29
C ILE A 92 3.44 19.53 12.94
N LEU A 93 4.17 20.30 12.14
CA LEU A 93 5.27 21.12 12.62
C LEU A 93 4.80 22.24 13.56
N ALA A 94 3.63 22.81 13.33
CA ALA A 94 3.05 23.80 14.24
C ALA A 94 2.74 23.18 15.62
N ALA A 95 2.25 21.94 15.66
CA ALA A 95 2.03 21.22 16.91
C ALA A 95 3.35 20.85 17.60
N VAL A 96 4.33 20.39 16.86
CA VAL A 96 5.68 20.07 17.37
C VAL A 96 6.33 21.30 18.01
N ARG A 97 6.24 22.46 17.37
CA ARG A 97 6.81 23.73 17.90
C ARG A 97 6.11 24.24 19.16
N ARG A 98 4.84 23.89 19.38
CA ARG A 98 4.15 24.22 20.65
C ARG A 98 4.73 23.46 21.84
N GLY A 99 5.33 22.29 21.59
CA GLY A 99 5.92 21.47 22.65
C GLY A 99 4.86 20.86 23.58
N GLY A 100 5.30 20.48 24.79
CA GLY A 100 4.44 19.93 25.83
C GLY A 100 4.26 18.41 25.74
N PHE A 101 5.17 17.72 25.10
CA PHE A 101 5.26 16.26 24.98
C PHE A 101 6.68 15.78 25.32
N ASP A 102 6.79 14.49 25.60
CA ASP A 102 8.05 13.84 25.94
C ASP A 102 8.62 13.08 24.74
N ALA A 103 7.79 12.70 23.76
CA ALA A 103 8.19 12.02 22.54
C ALA A 103 7.21 12.28 21.39
N VAL A 104 7.63 11.90 20.17
CA VAL A 104 6.83 12.02 18.95
C VAL A 104 6.67 10.64 18.30
N TYR A 105 5.44 10.28 17.96
CA TYR A 105 5.15 9.16 17.09
C TYR A 105 4.49 9.65 15.80
N LEU A 106 5.01 9.15 14.67
CA LEU A 106 4.50 9.45 13.33
C LEU A 106 4.09 8.16 12.61
N ASP A 107 2.86 8.13 12.14
CA ASP A 107 2.34 7.08 11.26
C ASP A 107 2.59 7.51 9.81
N LEU A 108 3.67 6.98 9.21
CA LEU A 108 4.15 7.33 7.87
C LEU A 108 4.06 6.14 6.93
N HIS A 109 4.16 6.38 5.62
CA HIS A 109 4.25 5.31 4.63
C HIS A 109 5.70 4.89 4.35
N GLY A 110 6.56 5.83 4.04
CA GLY A 110 7.96 5.60 3.68
C GLY A 110 8.24 5.64 2.18
N ALA A 111 7.24 5.87 1.33
CA ALA A 111 7.41 5.95 -0.12
C ALA A 111 6.77 7.21 -0.73
N MET A 112 6.67 8.28 0.04
CA MET A 112 6.13 9.56 -0.43
C MET A 112 7.17 10.34 -1.21
N VAL A 113 6.85 10.66 -2.46
CA VAL A 113 7.56 11.63 -3.29
C VAL A 113 6.63 12.81 -3.55
N ALA A 114 7.06 14.01 -3.21
CA ALA A 114 6.32 15.23 -3.49
C ALA A 114 6.95 16.00 -4.66
N GLU A 115 6.24 16.99 -5.20
CA GLU A 115 6.70 17.77 -6.34
C GLU A 115 8.07 18.46 -6.10
N HIS A 116 8.38 18.78 -4.86
CA HIS A 116 9.59 19.52 -4.45
C HIS A 116 10.57 18.71 -3.60
N THR A 117 10.28 17.44 -3.31
CA THR A 117 11.19 16.55 -2.58
C THR A 117 10.99 15.09 -2.98
N ASP A 118 12.08 14.37 -3.21
CA ASP A 118 12.06 12.94 -3.50
C ASP A 118 11.79 12.08 -2.25
N ASP A 119 11.99 12.63 -1.06
CA ASP A 119 11.88 11.97 0.23
C ASP A 119 10.97 12.79 1.15
N GLY A 120 9.65 12.58 1.00
CA GLY A 120 8.66 13.29 1.78
C GLY A 120 8.77 13.02 3.27
N GLU A 121 8.89 11.76 3.64
CA GLU A 121 9.03 11.34 5.04
C GLU A 121 10.33 11.81 5.66
N GLY A 122 11.46 11.67 4.97
CA GLY A 122 12.75 12.17 5.45
C GLY A 122 12.75 13.68 5.63
N THR A 123 12.09 14.40 4.72
CA THR A 123 11.93 15.87 4.82
C THR A 123 11.09 16.25 6.05
N LEU A 124 9.98 15.55 6.31
CA LEU A 124 9.16 15.78 7.50
C LEU A 124 9.93 15.45 8.78
N LEU A 125 10.60 14.29 8.83
CA LEU A 125 11.40 13.84 9.99
C LEU A 125 12.54 14.82 10.30
N GLU A 126 13.26 15.32 9.28
CA GLU A 126 14.31 16.34 9.42
C GLU A 126 13.76 17.62 10.06
N ARG A 127 12.61 18.10 9.57
CA ARG A 127 11.97 19.32 10.13
C ARG A 127 11.47 19.10 11.56
N VAL A 128 10.94 17.93 11.87
CA VAL A 128 10.53 17.54 13.24
C VAL A 128 11.76 17.48 14.14
N ARG A 129 12.83 16.79 13.73
CA ARG A 129 14.08 16.70 14.49
C ARG A 129 14.70 18.06 14.77
N ALA A 130 14.72 18.94 13.78
CA ALA A 130 15.21 20.31 13.96
C ALA A 130 14.39 21.10 15.00
N ALA A 131 13.09 20.82 15.10
CA ALA A 131 12.21 21.52 16.05
C ALA A 131 12.29 20.95 17.48
N VAL A 132 12.43 19.61 17.64
CA VAL A 132 12.44 18.98 18.98
C VAL A 132 13.84 18.84 19.56
N GLY A 133 14.90 18.94 18.73
CA GLY A 133 16.29 18.71 19.16
C GLY A 133 16.62 17.21 19.35
N PRO A 134 17.85 16.88 19.76
CA PRO A 134 18.32 15.50 19.81
C PRO A 134 17.81 14.68 21.02
N ALA A 135 17.24 15.33 22.02
CA ALA A 135 16.87 14.67 23.27
C ALA A 135 15.45 14.05 23.26
N VAL A 136 14.58 14.52 22.37
CA VAL A 136 13.20 14.03 22.29
C VAL A 136 13.14 12.85 21.33
N PRO A 137 12.71 11.65 21.79
CA PRO A 137 12.55 10.50 20.92
C PRO A 137 11.54 10.73 19.80
N VAL A 138 11.91 10.35 18.57
CA VAL A 138 11.04 10.36 17.39
C VAL A 138 11.00 8.96 16.80
N VAL A 139 9.83 8.34 16.83
CA VAL A 139 9.60 7.00 16.27
C VAL A 139 8.54 7.08 15.18
N ALA A 140 8.74 6.32 14.11
CA ALA A 140 7.73 6.21 13.06
C ALA A 140 7.47 4.75 12.65
N SER A 141 6.22 4.48 12.30
CA SER A 141 5.81 3.26 11.58
C SER A 141 5.83 3.50 10.08
N LEU A 142 6.17 2.45 9.33
CA LEU A 142 6.27 2.47 7.87
C LEU A 142 5.54 1.26 7.29
N ASP A 143 5.06 1.42 6.05
CA ASP A 143 4.67 0.30 5.19
C ASP A 143 5.92 -0.52 4.81
N LEU A 144 5.75 -1.80 4.49
CA LEU A 144 6.88 -2.59 3.97
C LEU A 144 7.30 -2.16 2.55
N HIS A 145 6.43 -1.46 1.81
CA HIS A 145 6.78 -0.83 0.53
C HIS A 145 7.58 0.48 0.68
N ALA A 146 8.06 0.79 1.87
CA ALA A 146 8.90 1.96 2.11
C ALA A 146 10.21 1.89 1.31
N ASN A 147 10.56 2.98 0.64
CA ASN A 147 11.90 3.23 0.09
C ASN A 147 12.69 4.01 1.16
N VAL A 148 13.24 3.29 2.13
CA VAL A 148 13.85 3.90 3.33
C VAL A 148 15.12 4.61 2.97
N THR A 149 15.18 5.93 3.20
CA THR A 149 16.33 6.77 2.88
C THR A 149 17.31 6.90 4.06
N GLU A 150 18.54 7.31 3.77
CA GLU A 150 19.52 7.65 4.81
C GLU A 150 19.00 8.80 5.70
N ARG A 151 18.24 9.73 5.13
CA ARG A 151 17.63 10.84 5.88
C ARG A 151 16.59 10.33 6.88
N MET A 152 15.68 9.46 6.47
CA MET A 152 14.71 8.85 7.40
C MET A 152 15.42 8.15 8.57
N LEU A 153 16.44 7.34 8.26
CA LEU A 153 17.20 6.61 9.27
C LEU A 153 17.99 7.53 10.21
N ARG A 154 18.49 8.66 9.72
CA ARG A 154 19.26 9.61 10.53
C ARG A 154 18.37 10.44 11.46
N GLU A 155 17.19 10.84 11.00
CA GLU A 155 16.36 11.80 11.72
C GLU A 155 15.38 11.15 12.71
N ALA A 156 15.03 9.86 12.49
CA ALA A 156 14.25 9.09 13.45
C ALA A 156 15.15 8.28 14.39
N ASP A 157 14.74 8.13 15.67
CA ASP A 157 15.41 7.25 16.61
C ASP A 157 15.08 5.78 16.35
N ALA A 158 13.87 5.50 15.85
CA ALA A 158 13.49 4.18 15.39
C ALA A 158 12.43 4.24 14.29
N LEU A 159 12.55 3.34 13.31
CA LEU A 159 11.59 3.09 12.24
C LEU A 159 11.17 1.63 12.29
N VAL A 160 9.87 1.37 12.20
CA VAL A 160 9.30 0.01 12.25
C VAL A 160 8.39 -0.21 11.04
N ALA A 161 8.68 -1.23 10.22
CA ALA A 161 7.88 -1.52 9.04
C ALA A 161 6.90 -2.68 9.26
N PHE A 162 5.84 -2.75 8.43
CA PHE A 162 4.96 -3.91 8.31
C PHE A 162 5.75 -5.18 8.01
N ARG A 163 5.19 -6.33 8.38
CA ARG A 163 5.76 -7.65 8.13
C ARG A 163 4.87 -8.53 7.27
N THR A 164 3.74 -8.01 6.82
CA THR A 164 2.78 -8.75 6.01
C THR A 164 2.37 -7.99 4.76
N TYR A 165 2.22 -8.73 3.68
CA TYR A 165 1.60 -8.28 2.44
C TYR A 165 0.73 -9.42 1.91
N PRO A 166 -0.57 -9.33 2.01
CA PRO A 166 -1.47 -8.22 2.39
C PRO A 166 -1.21 -7.66 3.79
N HIS A 167 -1.43 -6.35 3.98
CA HIS A 167 -1.14 -5.61 5.22
C HIS A 167 -2.17 -5.91 6.32
N VAL A 168 -2.05 -7.07 6.95
CA VAL A 168 -2.95 -7.47 8.05
C VAL A 168 -2.38 -7.12 9.43
N ASP A 169 -1.08 -6.78 9.52
CA ASP A 169 -0.34 -6.46 10.76
C ASP A 169 -0.14 -4.95 10.98
N MET A 170 -0.95 -4.10 10.35
CA MET A 170 -0.75 -2.64 10.44
C MET A 170 -0.87 -2.14 11.88
N ALA A 171 -1.93 -2.49 12.59
CA ALA A 171 -2.10 -2.12 14.00
C ALA A 171 -0.99 -2.72 14.88
N GLU A 172 -0.61 -3.99 14.66
CA GLU A 172 0.51 -4.62 15.36
C GLU A 172 1.83 -3.87 15.15
N THR A 173 2.04 -3.30 13.96
CA THR A 173 3.22 -2.46 13.69
C THR A 173 3.21 -1.20 14.55
N GLY A 174 2.06 -0.56 14.74
CA GLY A 174 1.91 0.54 15.69
C GLY A 174 2.20 0.13 17.15
N GLU A 175 1.77 -1.07 17.56
CA GLU A 175 2.10 -1.62 18.89
C GLU A 175 3.61 -1.86 19.03
N ARG A 176 4.29 -2.39 18.00
CA ARG A 176 5.75 -2.57 17.98
C ARG A 176 6.48 -1.22 18.05
N ALA A 177 5.99 -0.19 17.38
CA ALA A 177 6.53 1.16 17.48
C ALA A 177 6.40 1.72 18.91
N ALA A 178 5.26 1.52 19.56
CA ALA A 178 5.08 1.89 20.98
C ALA A 178 6.02 1.13 21.92
N GLY A 179 6.31 -0.13 21.62
CA GLY A 179 7.30 -0.93 22.37
C GLY A 179 8.71 -0.36 22.28
N LEU A 180 9.16 0.06 21.07
CA LEU A 180 10.45 0.73 20.90
C LEU A 180 10.49 2.11 21.55
N LEU A 181 9.41 2.88 21.44
CA LEU A 181 9.31 4.18 22.10
C LEU A 181 9.41 4.04 23.64
N GLN A 182 8.77 3.02 24.22
CA GLN A 182 8.90 2.70 25.63
C GLN A 182 10.37 2.49 26.05
N ARG A 183 11.14 1.75 25.24
CA ARG A 183 12.58 1.53 25.50
C ARG A 183 13.38 2.83 25.43
N LEU A 184 13.08 3.72 24.49
CA LEU A 184 13.75 5.00 24.34
C LEU A 184 13.42 5.98 25.47
N LEU A 185 12.23 5.84 26.05
CA LEU A 185 11.77 6.69 27.18
C LEU A 185 12.25 6.18 28.55
N ASP A 186 12.63 4.89 28.65
CA ASP A 186 13.10 4.31 29.90
C ASP A 186 14.59 4.63 30.15
N PRO A 187 14.93 5.48 31.12
CA PRO A 187 16.31 5.83 31.40
C PRO A 187 17.12 4.66 31.97
N HIS A 188 16.46 3.59 32.40
CA HIS A 188 17.09 2.36 32.92
C HIS A 188 17.22 1.26 31.87
N ALA A 189 16.50 1.36 30.75
CA ALA A 189 16.68 0.46 29.60
C ALA A 189 18.08 0.69 29.01
N ALA A 190 18.83 -0.37 28.80
CA ALA A 190 20.15 -0.35 28.15
C ALA A 190 21.16 0.67 28.69
N GLY A 191 21.08 1.06 29.95
CA GLY A 191 22.02 2.01 30.58
C GLY A 191 21.96 3.43 30.01
N GLY A 192 20.79 3.86 29.54
CA GLY A 192 20.58 5.20 28.99
C GLY A 192 21.28 5.47 27.65
N ARG A 193 21.64 4.41 26.90
CA ARG A 193 22.31 4.51 25.61
C ARG A 193 21.28 4.46 24.47
N PRO A 194 21.52 5.21 23.37
CA PRO A 194 20.73 5.04 22.14
C PRO A 194 20.89 3.60 21.63
N LEU A 195 19.85 3.07 20.99
CA LEU A 195 19.90 1.75 20.36
C LEU A 195 20.96 1.74 19.26
N HIS A 196 21.76 0.67 19.22
CA HIS A 196 22.64 0.41 18.08
C HIS A 196 21.79 0.13 16.86
N ARG A 197 22.20 0.66 15.69
CA ARG A 197 21.52 0.48 14.42
C ARG A 197 22.48 -0.09 13.39
N THR A 198 22.00 -1.07 12.63
CA THR A 198 22.65 -1.57 11.41
C THR A 198 21.70 -1.50 10.24
N VAL A 199 22.20 -1.19 9.05
CA VAL A 199 21.43 -1.05 7.81
C VAL A 199 22.13 -1.75 6.66
N ARG A 200 21.36 -2.42 5.77
CA ARG A 200 21.82 -2.96 4.49
C ARG A 200 20.83 -2.62 3.38
N ARG A 201 21.36 -2.14 2.24
CA ARG A 201 20.57 -1.90 1.03
C ARG A 201 20.82 -3.03 0.04
N LEU A 202 19.74 -3.58 -0.53
CA LEU A 202 19.87 -4.63 -1.54
C LEU A 202 20.11 -4.06 -2.92
N PRO A 203 20.91 -4.75 -3.76
CA PRO A 203 21.31 -4.24 -5.07
C PRO A 203 20.32 -4.58 -6.20
N PHE A 204 19.06 -4.88 -5.91
CA PHE A 204 18.04 -5.19 -6.91
C PHE A 204 16.65 -4.78 -6.46
N LEU A 205 15.82 -4.40 -7.42
CA LEU A 205 14.40 -4.12 -7.20
C LEU A 205 13.59 -5.42 -7.25
N ILE A 206 12.48 -5.45 -6.53
CA ILE A 206 11.58 -6.60 -6.44
C ILE A 206 10.20 -6.19 -6.98
N PRO A 207 9.60 -6.95 -7.91
CA PRO A 207 8.20 -6.75 -8.30
C PRO A 207 7.27 -6.89 -7.10
N ILE A 208 6.28 -6.02 -6.96
CA ILE A 208 5.39 -6.03 -5.77
C ILE A 208 4.67 -7.36 -5.56
N ASN A 209 4.34 -8.08 -6.64
CA ASN A 209 3.74 -9.41 -6.53
C ASN A 209 4.65 -10.44 -5.87
N GLY A 210 5.98 -10.29 -5.97
CA GLY A 210 6.97 -11.13 -5.29
C GLY A 210 7.08 -10.86 -3.79
N MET A 211 6.52 -9.75 -3.31
CA MET A 211 6.59 -9.36 -1.90
C MET A 211 5.48 -10.01 -1.04
N CYS A 212 4.58 -10.79 -1.65
CA CYS A 212 3.45 -11.43 -0.96
C CYS A 212 3.94 -12.39 0.14
N THR A 213 3.61 -12.09 1.40
CA THR A 213 4.06 -12.88 2.56
C THR A 213 3.26 -14.16 2.78
N LEU A 214 2.22 -14.41 1.98
CA LEU A 214 1.53 -15.70 1.92
C LEU A 214 2.30 -16.73 1.08
N LEU A 215 3.32 -16.29 0.33
CA LEU A 215 4.07 -17.10 -0.64
C LEU A 215 5.58 -17.02 -0.36
N GLU A 216 6.32 -18.06 -0.81
CA GLU A 216 7.77 -17.98 -0.84
C GLU A 216 8.24 -17.11 -2.02
N PRO A 217 9.40 -16.46 -1.91
CA PRO A 217 10.38 -16.50 -0.80
C PRO A 217 10.06 -15.51 0.34
N SER A 218 9.07 -14.63 0.17
CA SER A 218 8.76 -13.56 1.12
C SER A 218 8.36 -14.11 2.50
N ARG A 219 7.51 -15.14 2.55
CA ARG A 219 7.14 -15.80 3.81
C ARG A 219 8.35 -16.29 4.60
N GLY A 220 9.28 -16.99 3.95
CA GLY A 220 10.51 -17.48 4.59
C GLY A 220 11.41 -16.36 5.09
N MET A 221 11.49 -15.24 4.36
CA MET A 221 12.26 -14.06 4.76
C MET A 221 11.72 -13.46 6.08
N TYR A 222 10.42 -13.22 6.17
CA TYR A 222 9.79 -12.65 7.39
C TYR A 222 9.76 -13.63 8.55
N THR A 223 9.68 -14.95 8.28
CA THR A 223 9.81 -15.98 9.31
C THR A 223 11.21 -15.95 9.94
N GLN A 224 12.26 -15.84 9.13
CA GLN A 224 13.62 -15.72 9.63
C GLN A 224 13.85 -14.40 10.38
N LEU A 225 13.30 -13.29 9.86
CA LEU A 225 13.37 -11.99 10.53
C LEU A 225 12.80 -12.09 11.96
N ALA A 226 11.61 -12.65 12.11
CA ALA A 226 10.99 -12.83 13.43
C ALA A 226 11.82 -13.73 14.34
N ALA A 227 12.45 -14.78 13.81
CA ALA A 227 13.30 -15.69 14.59
C ALA A 227 14.60 -15.05 15.06
N LEU A 228 15.12 -14.06 14.35
CA LEU A 228 16.35 -13.32 14.70
C LEU A 228 16.10 -12.16 15.67
N GLU A 229 14.86 -11.73 15.86
CA GLU A 229 14.49 -10.65 16.80
C GLU A 229 14.40 -11.18 18.23
N THR A 230 15.55 -11.49 18.80
CA THR A 230 15.69 -12.11 20.13
C THR A 230 16.87 -11.51 20.91
N GLY A 231 16.83 -11.62 22.24
CA GLY A 231 17.92 -11.19 23.11
C GLY A 231 18.22 -9.70 23.01
N ALA A 232 19.44 -9.36 22.59
CA ALA A 232 19.89 -7.98 22.44
C ALA A 232 19.37 -7.30 21.15
N VAL A 233 18.74 -8.04 20.23
CA VAL A 233 18.11 -7.50 19.02
C VAL A 233 16.68 -7.09 19.35
N ALA A 234 16.45 -5.78 19.44
CA ALA A 234 15.17 -5.23 19.88
C ALA A 234 14.12 -5.15 18.76
N SER A 235 14.55 -4.90 17.53
CA SER A 235 13.67 -4.80 16.37
C SER A 235 14.46 -5.01 15.08
N LEU A 236 13.86 -5.75 14.16
CA LEU A 236 14.31 -5.92 12.78
C LEU A 236 13.19 -5.49 11.83
N SER A 237 13.57 -4.88 10.73
CA SER A 237 12.65 -4.55 9.65
C SER A 237 13.28 -4.88 8.31
N PHE A 238 12.47 -5.36 7.39
CA PHE A 238 12.76 -5.50 5.99
C PHE A 238 11.69 -4.79 5.20
N ALA A 239 12.05 -3.74 4.46
CA ALA A 239 11.19 -3.09 3.49
C ALA A 239 11.67 -3.49 2.09
N PRO A 240 10.93 -4.33 1.35
CA PRO A 240 11.27 -4.64 -0.03
C PRO A 240 11.12 -3.45 -0.98
N GLY A 241 10.57 -2.35 -0.51
CA GLY A 241 10.47 -1.09 -1.21
C GLY A 241 9.27 -0.99 -2.13
N PHE A 242 9.05 0.20 -2.67
CA PHE A 242 8.10 0.45 -3.75
C PHE A 242 8.85 0.64 -5.06
N PRO A 243 8.78 -0.33 -6.01
CA PRO A 243 9.68 -0.36 -7.16
C PRO A 243 9.28 0.58 -8.31
N ALA A 244 8.29 1.44 -8.14
CA ALA A 244 7.85 2.40 -9.15
C ALA A 244 8.12 3.85 -8.72
N ALA A 245 9.31 4.12 -8.17
CA ALA A 245 9.73 5.44 -7.75
C ALA A 245 11.12 5.79 -8.31
N ASP A 246 11.17 6.73 -9.27
CA ASP A 246 12.41 7.09 -9.97
C ASP A 246 13.23 8.11 -9.17
N PHE A 247 13.94 7.62 -8.17
CA PHE A 247 14.89 8.41 -7.39
C PHE A 247 16.05 7.53 -6.91
N PRO A 248 17.20 8.11 -6.49
CA PRO A 248 18.43 7.33 -6.25
C PRO A 248 18.33 6.26 -5.16
N GLU A 249 17.55 6.48 -4.11
CA GLU A 249 17.43 5.55 -2.98
C GLU A 249 16.23 4.61 -3.07
N CYS A 250 15.58 4.50 -4.23
CA CYS A 250 14.53 3.52 -4.47
C CYS A 250 15.08 2.09 -4.31
N GLY A 251 14.40 1.26 -3.55
CA GLY A 251 14.72 -0.16 -3.44
C GLY A 251 14.68 -0.72 -2.03
N PRO A 252 14.99 -2.03 -1.90
CA PRO A 252 14.85 -2.76 -0.65
C PRO A 252 15.91 -2.39 0.39
N VAL A 253 15.47 -2.31 1.65
CA VAL A 253 16.34 -2.00 2.80
C VAL A 253 16.03 -2.95 3.96
N ILE A 254 17.09 -3.43 4.63
CA ILE A 254 17.02 -4.18 5.88
C ILE A 254 17.69 -3.34 6.95
N TRP A 255 17.06 -3.21 8.11
CA TRP A 255 17.65 -2.53 9.25
C TRP A 255 17.22 -3.16 10.57
N GLY A 256 18.01 -2.91 11.60
CA GLY A 256 17.72 -3.39 12.94
C GLY A 256 18.22 -2.46 14.01
N TYR A 257 17.62 -2.60 15.19
CA TYR A 257 17.96 -1.89 16.42
C TYR A 257 18.18 -2.86 17.57
N GLY A 258 19.04 -2.52 18.49
CA GLY A 258 19.27 -3.34 19.69
C GLY A 258 20.29 -2.76 20.65
N ASP A 259 20.51 -3.51 21.73
CA ASP A 259 21.38 -3.10 22.84
C ASP A 259 22.85 -3.47 22.61
N ASP A 260 23.12 -4.43 21.70
CA ASP A 260 24.47 -4.89 21.35
C ASP A 260 24.71 -4.78 19.85
N ALA A 261 25.72 -3.99 19.49
CA ALA A 261 26.05 -3.72 18.08
C ALA A 261 26.39 -4.99 17.29
N ALA A 262 27.10 -5.94 17.88
CA ALA A 262 27.52 -7.16 17.19
C ALA A 262 26.31 -8.09 16.92
N SER A 263 25.37 -8.18 17.86
CA SER A 263 24.13 -8.95 17.69
C SER A 263 23.24 -8.37 16.60
N VAL A 264 23.07 -7.04 16.55
CA VAL A 264 22.29 -6.36 15.51
C VAL A 264 22.94 -6.52 14.14
N GLU A 265 24.27 -6.34 14.06
CA GLU A 265 25.05 -6.54 12.83
C GLU A 265 24.87 -7.96 12.30
N ALA A 266 25.05 -8.97 13.15
CA ALA A 266 24.92 -10.38 12.76
C ALA A 266 23.49 -10.71 12.25
N ALA A 267 22.45 -10.19 12.90
CA ALA A 267 21.08 -10.43 12.49
C ALA A 267 20.75 -9.78 11.13
N VAL A 268 21.11 -8.51 10.95
CA VAL A 268 20.89 -7.79 9.69
C VAL A 268 21.70 -8.43 8.55
N GLN A 269 22.97 -8.83 8.81
CA GLN A 269 23.81 -9.49 7.83
C GLN A 269 23.24 -10.85 7.39
N ALA A 270 22.71 -11.65 8.34
CA ALA A 270 22.08 -12.94 8.02
C ALA A 270 20.87 -12.79 7.10
N LEU A 271 20.04 -11.76 7.30
CA LEU A 271 18.92 -11.46 6.40
C LEU A 271 19.40 -10.98 5.02
N TYR A 272 20.43 -10.15 4.99
CA TYR A 272 21.03 -9.66 3.76
C TYR A 272 21.62 -10.80 2.91
N ASP A 273 22.37 -11.70 3.54
CA ASP A 273 22.98 -12.85 2.88
C ASP A 273 21.90 -13.80 2.32
N LYS A 274 20.82 -14.02 3.08
CA LYS A 274 19.66 -14.78 2.59
C LYS A 274 19.06 -14.15 1.34
N MET A 275 18.84 -12.84 1.35
CA MET A 275 18.26 -12.14 0.20
C MET A 275 19.13 -12.28 -1.05
N LEU A 276 20.46 -12.18 -0.92
CA LEU A 276 21.37 -12.38 -2.03
C LEU A 276 21.41 -13.82 -2.53
N ALA A 277 21.37 -14.79 -1.61
CA ALA A 277 21.35 -16.21 -1.96
C ALA A 277 20.05 -16.62 -2.68
N ASP A 278 18.94 -16.04 -2.28
CA ASP A 278 17.61 -16.36 -2.79
C ASP A 278 17.15 -15.42 -3.94
N GLU A 279 18.01 -14.54 -4.46
CA GLU A 279 17.62 -13.51 -5.43
C GLU A 279 16.77 -14.05 -6.59
N ALA A 280 17.16 -15.20 -7.16
CA ALA A 280 16.44 -15.80 -8.28
C ALA A 280 15.00 -16.21 -7.93
N ALA A 281 14.71 -16.54 -6.67
CA ALA A 281 13.38 -16.91 -6.21
C ALA A 281 12.41 -15.72 -6.11
N TRP A 282 12.92 -14.50 -6.12
CA TRP A 282 12.10 -13.28 -6.10
C TRP A 282 11.58 -12.86 -7.48
N GLN A 283 11.90 -13.62 -8.53
CA GLN A 283 11.32 -13.41 -9.86
C GLN A 283 9.84 -13.77 -9.89
N VAL A 284 9.05 -12.98 -10.61
CA VAL A 284 7.60 -13.19 -10.73
C VAL A 284 7.26 -13.50 -12.19
N PRO A 285 6.59 -14.63 -12.49
CA PRO A 285 6.02 -14.89 -13.79
C PRO A 285 4.69 -14.13 -13.95
N PHE A 286 4.49 -13.48 -15.10
CA PHE A 286 3.26 -12.79 -15.44
C PHE A 286 2.61 -13.41 -16.67
N LEU A 287 1.27 -13.49 -16.69
CA LEU A 287 0.49 -13.95 -17.84
C LEU A 287 0.02 -12.75 -18.67
N SER A 288 -0.10 -12.96 -19.99
CA SER A 288 -0.83 -12.00 -20.82
C SER A 288 -2.33 -11.99 -20.43
N PRO A 289 -3.09 -10.93 -20.72
CA PRO A 289 -4.52 -10.90 -20.42
C PRO A 289 -5.29 -12.09 -20.98
N ASP A 290 -5.03 -12.45 -22.24
CA ASP A 290 -5.72 -13.57 -22.89
C ASP A 290 -5.31 -14.92 -22.32
N ASP A 291 -4.02 -15.14 -22.00
CA ASP A 291 -3.55 -16.36 -21.36
C ASP A 291 -4.14 -16.52 -19.96
N ALA A 292 -4.21 -15.42 -19.18
CA ALA A 292 -4.81 -15.44 -17.86
C ALA A 292 -6.30 -15.81 -17.90
N VAL A 293 -7.04 -15.25 -18.85
CA VAL A 293 -8.47 -15.58 -19.02
C VAL A 293 -8.66 -17.04 -19.47
N ARG A 294 -7.90 -17.50 -20.46
CA ARG A 294 -7.99 -18.90 -20.93
C ARG A 294 -7.65 -19.91 -19.82
N GLU A 295 -6.60 -19.62 -19.06
CA GLU A 295 -6.23 -20.48 -17.93
C GLU A 295 -7.27 -20.41 -16.81
N ALA A 296 -7.84 -19.25 -16.51
CA ALA A 296 -8.92 -19.13 -15.54
C ALA A 296 -10.17 -19.92 -15.97
N MET A 297 -10.54 -19.85 -17.23
CA MET A 297 -11.66 -20.63 -17.78
C MET A 297 -11.41 -22.15 -17.61
N ARG A 298 -10.20 -22.61 -17.98
CA ARG A 298 -9.80 -24.00 -17.83
C ARG A 298 -9.83 -24.46 -16.35
N LEU A 299 -9.25 -23.68 -15.45
CA LEU A 299 -9.19 -24.00 -14.02
C LEU A 299 -10.57 -23.96 -13.33
N SER A 300 -11.48 -23.13 -13.84
CA SER A 300 -12.84 -23.01 -13.29
C SER A 300 -13.79 -24.15 -13.71
N GLU A 301 -13.39 -25.00 -14.65
CA GLU A 301 -14.19 -26.16 -15.04
C GLU A 301 -14.29 -27.16 -13.88
N GLY A 302 -15.52 -27.38 -13.38
CA GLY A 302 -15.78 -28.26 -12.26
C GLY A 302 -15.29 -27.79 -10.90
N ALA A 303 -14.79 -26.55 -10.79
CA ALA A 303 -14.40 -25.97 -9.53
C ALA A 303 -15.61 -25.41 -8.75
N ASP A 304 -15.62 -25.62 -7.43
CA ASP A 304 -16.66 -25.09 -6.53
C ASP A 304 -16.37 -23.66 -6.07
N LYS A 305 -15.21 -23.12 -6.38
CA LYS A 305 -14.73 -21.80 -5.99
C LYS A 305 -14.26 -21.00 -7.21
N PRO A 306 -14.35 -19.65 -7.18
CA PRO A 306 -13.88 -18.82 -8.28
C PRO A 306 -12.37 -18.94 -8.52
N VAL A 307 -11.95 -18.76 -9.77
CA VAL A 307 -10.58 -18.41 -10.10
C VAL A 307 -10.45 -16.89 -10.08
N VAL A 308 -9.48 -16.37 -9.34
CA VAL A 308 -9.24 -14.93 -9.22
C VAL A 308 -8.05 -14.54 -10.08
N ILE A 309 -8.22 -13.50 -10.90
CA ILE A 309 -7.15 -12.90 -11.71
C ILE A 309 -6.83 -11.53 -11.11
N ALA A 310 -5.58 -11.30 -10.72
CA ALA A 310 -5.08 -10.00 -10.39
C ALA A 310 -4.78 -9.19 -11.67
N ASP A 311 -5.50 -8.10 -11.89
CA ASP A 311 -5.18 -7.07 -12.90
C ASP A 311 -4.12 -6.14 -12.29
N THR A 312 -2.87 -6.65 -12.27
CA THR A 312 -1.83 -6.09 -11.40
C THR A 312 -1.31 -4.73 -11.83
N GLN A 313 -1.38 -4.40 -13.12
CA GLN A 313 -0.84 -3.13 -13.62
C GLN A 313 -1.83 -1.95 -13.50
N ASP A 314 -3.10 -2.23 -13.19
CA ASP A 314 -4.08 -1.18 -12.86
C ASP A 314 -4.57 -1.31 -11.41
N ASN A 315 -3.60 -1.25 -10.50
CA ASN A 315 -3.80 -1.38 -9.06
C ASN A 315 -3.84 0.01 -8.40
N PRO A 316 -5.00 0.45 -7.87
CA PRO A 316 -5.06 1.71 -7.10
C PRO A 316 -4.14 1.72 -5.88
N GLY A 317 -3.85 0.56 -5.29
CA GLY A 317 -2.87 0.41 -4.21
C GLY A 317 -1.42 0.60 -4.64
N ALA A 318 -1.16 0.94 -5.90
CA ALA A 318 0.18 1.21 -6.42
C ALA A 318 0.20 2.38 -7.42
N GLY A 319 -0.82 3.25 -7.37
CA GLY A 319 -0.93 4.45 -8.19
C GLY A 319 -1.74 4.29 -9.47
N GLY A 320 -2.42 3.15 -9.66
CA GLY A 320 -3.38 2.98 -10.75
C GLY A 320 -4.67 3.78 -10.54
N ASP A 321 -5.33 4.15 -11.63
CA ASP A 321 -6.63 4.81 -11.54
C ASP A 321 -7.81 3.84 -11.52
N SER A 322 -7.55 2.53 -11.69
CA SER A 322 -8.60 1.50 -11.81
C SER A 322 -9.55 1.73 -13.01
N ASN A 323 -9.03 2.28 -14.07
CA ASN A 323 -9.83 2.77 -15.20
C ASN A 323 -9.58 1.97 -16.49
N THR A 324 -8.54 1.11 -16.54
CA THR A 324 -8.18 0.38 -17.76
C THR A 324 -9.16 -0.75 -18.09
N THR A 325 -9.31 -1.03 -19.39
CA THR A 325 -10.27 -1.99 -19.92
C THR A 325 -9.63 -3.27 -20.48
N GLY A 326 -8.30 -3.39 -20.39
CA GLY A 326 -7.56 -4.49 -21.00
C GLY A 326 -8.06 -5.88 -20.57
N MET A 327 -8.30 -6.09 -19.28
CA MET A 327 -8.83 -7.35 -18.75
C MET A 327 -10.31 -7.55 -19.12
N LEU A 328 -11.14 -6.51 -19.12
CA LEU A 328 -12.54 -6.59 -19.58
C LEU A 328 -12.59 -7.07 -21.04
N ARG A 329 -11.79 -6.44 -21.89
CA ARG A 329 -11.70 -6.83 -23.31
C ARG A 329 -11.21 -8.28 -23.49
N ALA A 330 -10.29 -8.74 -22.65
CA ALA A 330 -9.81 -10.13 -22.67
C ALA A 330 -10.91 -11.12 -22.25
N LEU A 331 -11.68 -10.81 -21.21
CA LEU A 331 -12.84 -11.64 -20.81
C LEU A 331 -13.83 -11.78 -21.95
N LEU A 332 -14.18 -10.67 -22.61
CA LEU A 332 -15.14 -10.65 -23.71
C LEU A 332 -14.60 -11.41 -24.96
N ARG A 333 -13.36 -11.15 -25.38
CA ARG A 333 -12.74 -11.84 -26.54
C ARG A 333 -12.68 -13.35 -26.38
N ASN A 334 -12.41 -13.83 -25.16
CA ASN A 334 -12.32 -15.26 -24.89
C ASN A 334 -13.67 -15.87 -24.50
N GLY A 335 -14.76 -15.11 -24.49
CA GLY A 335 -16.11 -15.61 -24.22
C GLY A 335 -16.35 -16.07 -22.78
N ALA A 336 -15.64 -15.51 -21.81
CA ALA A 336 -15.82 -15.81 -20.40
C ALA A 336 -17.26 -15.57 -19.94
N LYS A 337 -17.81 -16.45 -19.10
CA LYS A 337 -19.16 -16.38 -18.54
C LYS A 337 -19.09 -16.49 -17.02
N ASP A 338 -20.15 -16.02 -16.35
CA ASP A 338 -20.20 -15.99 -14.88
C ASP A 338 -18.97 -15.35 -14.29
N ALA A 339 -18.49 -14.27 -14.95
CA ALA A 339 -17.31 -13.51 -14.58
C ALA A 339 -17.69 -12.14 -14.03
N ALA A 340 -16.88 -11.63 -13.10
CA ALA A 340 -17.01 -10.25 -12.63
C ALA A 340 -15.65 -9.55 -12.62
N ILE A 341 -15.66 -8.24 -12.88
CA ILE A 341 -14.49 -7.38 -12.81
C ILE A 341 -14.80 -6.13 -11.95
N GLY A 342 -13.87 -5.75 -11.13
CA GLY A 342 -14.00 -4.56 -10.29
C GLY A 342 -12.71 -4.13 -9.57
N LEU A 343 -12.69 -2.88 -9.14
CA LEU A 343 -13.62 -1.80 -9.48
C LEU A 343 -13.17 -1.13 -10.78
N ILE A 344 -14.07 -0.70 -11.63
CA ILE A 344 -13.73 0.26 -12.69
C ILE A 344 -14.13 1.65 -12.21
N TRP A 345 -13.16 2.51 -12.00
CA TRP A 345 -13.38 3.91 -11.64
C TRP A 345 -13.76 4.72 -12.89
N ASP A 346 -15.05 5.00 -13.03
CA ASP A 346 -15.61 5.80 -14.10
C ASP A 346 -16.85 6.58 -13.62
N PRO A 347 -16.65 7.77 -13.01
CA PRO A 347 -17.76 8.57 -12.48
C PRO A 347 -18.83 8.92 -13.54
N ALA A 348 -18.42 9.12 -14.78
CA ALA A 348 -19.33 9.48 -15.86
C ALA A 348 -20.23 8.30 -16.23
N ALA A 349 -19.68 7.10 -16.33
CA ALA A 349 -20.43 5.87 -16.60
C ALA A 349 -21.39 5.54 -15.43
N ALA A 350 -20.93 5.65 -14.18
CA ALA A 350 -21.78 5.47 -13.01
C ALA A 350 -22.95 6.45 -13.00
N ALA A 351 -22.72 7.75 -13.27
CA ALA A 351 -23.75 8.77 -13.35
C ALA A 351 -24.75 8.50 -14.48
N ALA A 352 -24.27 8.05 -15.67
CA ALA A 352 -25.14 7.68 -16.78
C ALA A 352 -26.06 6.51 -16.43
N ALA A 353 -25.52 5.48 -15.73
CA ALA A 353 -26.30 4.34 -15.26
C ALA A 353 -27.36 4.76 -14.24
N HIS A 354 -27.02 5.63 -13.28
CA HIS A 354 -27.97 6.16 -12.29
C HIS A 354 -29.10 6.96 -12.94
N ARG A 355 -28.80 7.76 -13.98
CA ARG A 355 -29.85 8.48 -14.73
C ARG A 355 -30.79 7.55 -15.51
N ALA A 356 -30.25 6.46 -16.04
CA ALA A 356 -31.01 5.50 -16.86
C ALA A 356 -31.90 4.58 -16.00
N GLY A 357 -31.46 4.21 -14.81
CA GLY A 357 -32.16 3.31 -13.90
C GLY A 357 -31.90 1.82 -14.18
N VAL A 358 -32.20 1.00 -13.17
CA VAL A 358 -32.07 -0.47 -13.23
C VAL A 358 -32.95 -1.05 -14.34
N GLY A 359 -32.41 -2.00 -15.11
CA GLY A 359 -33.04 -2.65 -16.25
C GLY A 359 -32.88 -1.91 -17.57
N ALA A 360 -32.34 -0.68 -17.56
CA ALA A 360 -32.06 0.06 -18.78
C ALA A 360 -30.84 -0.50 -19.52
N PHE A 361 -30.85 -0.35 -20.85
CA PHE A 361 -29.70 -0.60 -21.70
C PHE A 361 -29.13 0.74 -22.17
N ILE A 362 -27.84 0.95 -21.95
CA ILE A 362 -27.15 2.21 -22.24
C ILE A 362 -25.90 1.99 -23.10
N GLU A 363 -25.69 2.89 -24.05
CA GLU A 363 -24.44 2.93 -24.83
C GLU A 363 -23.41 3.76 -24.06
N LEU A 364 -22.24 3.16 -23.79
CA LEU A 364 -21.13 3.80 -23.08
C LEU A 364 -19.81 3.59 -23.79
N ALA A 365 -18.91 4.55 -23.62
CA ALA A 365 -17.47 4.38 -23.77
C ALA A 365 -16.90 4.20 -22.35
N LEU A 366 -16.83 2.97 -21.87
CA LEU A 366 -16.46 2.65 -20.48
C LEU A 366 -14.95 2.67 -20.30
N GLY A 367 -14.47 3.37 -19.28
CA GLY A 367 -13.08 3.37 -18.84
C GLY A 367 -12.08 3.83 -19.91
N GLY A 368 -10.81 3.44 -19.77
CA GLY A 368 -9.77 3.64 -20.78
C GLY A 368 -9.38 5.10 -21.04
N VAL A 369 -9.60 6.00 -20.06
CA VAL A 369 -9.38 7.46 -20.23
C VAL A 369 -8.14 7.98 -19.46
N SER A 370 -7.42 7.12 -18.76
CA SER A 370 -6.23 7.51 -17.98
C SER A 370 -4.96 7.71 -18.83
N GLY A 371 -5.04 7.58 -20.15
CA GLY A 371 -3.92 7.82 -21.06
C GLY A 371 -2.82 6.73 -21.02
N VAL A 372 -3.14 5.55 -20.53
CA VAL A 372 -2.22 4.41 -20.45
C VAL A 372 -1.95 3.87 -21.87
N PRO A 373 -0.69 3.71 -22.28
CA PRO A 373 -0.35 3.15 -23.58
C PRO A 373 -0.94 1.74 -23.76
N GLY A 374 -1.61 1.51 -24.90
CA GLY A 374 -2.25 0.22 -25.23
C GLY A 374 -3.63 0.00 -24.60
N ASP A 375 -4.14 0.94 -23.81
CA ASP A 375 -5.51 0.93 -23.30
C ASP A 375 -6.40 1.93 -24.06
N VAL A 376 -7.67 1.61 -24.18
CA VAL A 376 -8.69 2.44 -24.85
C VAL A 376 -10.05 2.23 -24.19
N PRO A 377 -10.99 3.21 -24.27
CA PRO A 377 -12.36 3.00 -23.82
C PRO A 377 -13.04 1.79 -24.50
N HIS A 378 -13.83 1.06 -23.77
CA HIS A 378 -14.64 -0.03 -24.32
C HIS A 378 -16.04 0.49 -24.70
N HIS A 379 -16.25 0.67 -26.00
CA HIS A 379 -17.54 1.10 -26.56
C HIS A 379 -18.48 -0.08 -26.71
N ALA A 380 -19.57 -0.08 -25.96
CA ALA A 380 -20.58 -1.14 -26.03
C ALA A 380 -21.92 -0.70 -25.44
N ARG A 381 -22.94 -1.56 -25.62
CA ARG A 381 -24.23 -1.45 -24.98
C ARG A 381 -24.27 -2.34 -23.74
N PHE A 382 -24.53 -1.73 -22.58
CA PHE A 382 -24.57 -2.40 -21.28
C PHE A 382 -25.97 -2.39 -20.68
N GLU A 383 -26.31 -3.45 -19.96
CA GLU A 383 -27.49 -3.49 -19.09
C GLU A 383 -27.11 -2.95 -17.71
N VAL A 384 -27.94 -2.08 -17.15
CA VAL A 384 -27.81 -1.61 -15.76
C VAL A 384 -28.49 -2.64 -14.84
N VAL A 385 -27.69 -3.41 -14.09
CA VAL A 385 -28.19 -4.51 -13.25
C VAL A 385 -28.54 -4.05 -11.86
N LYS A 386 -27.73 -3.19 -11.26
CA LYS A 386 -27.91 -2.66 -9.90
C LYS A 386 -27.28 -1.28 -9.76
N LEU A 387 -27.85 -0.49 -8.84
CA LEU A 387 -27.36 0.83 -8.44
C LEU A 387 -27.28 0.88 -6.91
N SER A 388 -26.28 1.57 -6.37
CA SER A 388 -26.13 1.82 -4.93
C SER A 388 -25.42 3.14 -4.66
N ASP A 389 -25.44 3.58 -3.39
CA ASP A 389 -24.72 4.78 -2.93
C ASP A 389 -23.21 4.56 -2.78
N GLY A 390 -22.74 3.30 -2.81
CA GLY A 390 -21.34 2.94 -2.71
C GLY A 390 -20.78 2.98 -1.29
N VAL A 391 -21.62 3.02 -0.27
CA VAL A 391 -21.18 2.98 1.13
C VAL A 391 -21.17 1.53 1.63
N CYS A 392 -20.01 1.06 2.09
CA CYS A 392 -19.89 -0.25 2.72
C CYS A 392 -18.86 -0.23 3.84
N ARG A 393 -18.90 -1.22 4.72
CA ARG A 393 -17.88 -1.44 5.74
C ARG A 393 -16.99 -2.61 5.32
N TYR A 394 -15.69 -2.43 5.45
CA TYR A 394 -14.75 -3.54 5.28
C TYR A 394 -14.86 -4.50 6.47
N ASP A 395 -15.05 -5.78 6.19
CA ASP A 395 -15.09 -6.87 7.19
C ASP A 395 -14.02 -7.94 6.96
N GLY A 396 -13.27 -7.84 5.87
CA GLY A 396 -12.05 -8.60 5.64
C GLY A 396 -10.92 -8.21 6.60
N PRO A 397 -9.82 -9.00 6.64
CA PRO A 397 -8.75 -8.80 7.63
C PRO A 397 -7.93 -7.52 7.41
N MET A 398 -7.99 -6.93 6.21
CA MET A 398 -7.32 -5.68 5.90
C MET A 398 -8.24 -4.49 6.15
N MET A 399 -7.79 -3.48 6.92
CA MET A 399 -8.58 -2.31 7.31
C MET A 399 -9.96 -2.66 7.92
N ASN A 400 -10.06 -3.80 8.61
CA ASN A 400 -11.30 -4.24 9.26
C ASN A 400 -11.91 -3.10 10.09
N GLY A 401 -13.24 -2.94 9.96
CA GLY A 401 -13.98 -1.89 10.66
C GLY A 401 -14.06 -0.56 9.94
N MET A 402 -13.23 -0.30 8.90
CA MET A 402 -13.26 0.95 8.14
C MET A 402 -14.56 1.07 7.33
N LEU A 403 -15.19 2.24 7.40
CA LEU A 403 -16.28 2.61 6.49
C LEU A 403 -15.67 3.15 5.20
N ALA A 404 -16.00 2.51 4.07
CA ALA A 404 -15.62 2.94 2.74
C ALA A 404 -16.78 3.64 2.06
N ASP A 405 -16.51 4.81 1.48
CA ASP A 405 -17.44 5.53 0.61
C ASP A 405 -16.77 5.68 -0.76
N ILE A 406 -17.20 4.88 -1.72
CA ILE A 406 -16.71 4.89 -3.10
C ILE A 406 -17.64 5.64 -4.05
N GLY A 407 -18.52 6.46 -3.49
CA GLY A 407 -19.53 7.23 -4.24
C GLY A 407 -20.55 6.35 -4.96
N PRO A 408 -21.47 6.93 -5.72
CA PRO A 408 -22.46 6.18 -6.47
C PRO A 408 -21.84 5.05 -7.32
N VAL A 409 -22.40 3.85 -7.18
CA VAL A 409 -21.94 2.61 -7.84
C VAL A 409 -23.02 2.10 -8.78
N ALA A 410 -22.60 1.59 -9.94
CA ALA A 410 -23.43 0.83 -10.86
C ALA A 410 -22.83 -0.54 -11.14
N CYS A 411 -23.65 -1.58 -11.16
CA CYS A 411 -23.29 -2.86 -11.74
C CYS A 411 -23.84 -2.89 -13.19
N LEU A 412 -22.92 -3.07 -14.13
CA LEU A 412 -23.24 -3.21 -15.55
C LEU A 412 -23.07 -4.67 -15.96
N ARG A 413 -23.80 -5.13 -16.98
CA ARG A 413 -23.66 -6.47 -17.58
C ARG A 413 -23.46 -6.38 -19.08
N ILE A 414 -22.53 -7.19 -19.57
CA ILE A 414 -22.32 -7.46 -20.99
C ILE A 414 -21.84 -8.90 -21.18
N ASP A 415 -22.47 -9.68 -22.08
CA ASP A 415 -22.04 -11.01 -22.53
C ASP A 415 -21.70 -12.02 -21.41
N GLY A 416 -22.36 -11.94 -20.25
CA GLY A 416 -22.09 -12.81 -19.10
C GLY A 416 -20.98 -12.32 -18.17
N VAL A 417 -20.51 -11.08 -18.35
CA VAL A 417 -19.57 -10.41 -17.47
C VAL A 417 -20.28 -9.30 -16.68
N LEU A 418 -20.13 -9.32 -15.36
CA LEU A 418 -20.60 -8.26 -14.48
C LEU A 418 -19.44 -7.27 -14.23
N ILE A 419 -19.74 -5.99 -14.27
CA ILE A 419 -18.75 -4.92 -14.11
C ILE A 419 -19.21 -4.00 -13.00
N VAL A 420 -18.43 -3.92 -11.91
CA VAL A 420 -18.71 -2.96 -10.83
C VAL A 420 -17.99 -1.65 -11.15
N VAL A 421 -18.79 -0.62 -11.43
CA VAL A 421 -18.32 0.73 -11.80
C VAL A 421 -18.55 1.67 -10.62
N SER A 422 -17.49 2.34 -10.17
CA SER A 422 -17.53 3.26 -9.02
C SER A 422 -17.25 4.71 -9.41
N SER A 423 -17.77 5.65 -8.65
CA SER A 423 -17.50 7.09 -8.79
C SER A 423 -16.28 7.53 -7.99
N GLY A 424 -15.99 6.87 -6.86
CA GLY A 424 -14.77 7.03 -6.07
C GLY A 424 -13.76 5.94 -6.40
N LYS A 425 -12.47 6.28 -6.31
CA LYS A 425 -11.38 5.34 -6.56
C LYS A 425 -11.10 4.51 -5.30
N ALA A 426 -11.05 3.20 -5.44
CA ALA A 426 -10.61 2.27 -4.39
C ALA A 426 -10.01 1.01 -4.99
N GLN A 427 -9.07 0.41 -4.26
CA GLN A 427 -8.50 -0.88 -4.62
C GLN A 427 -9.49 -2.01 -4.27
N MET A 428 -9.63 -3.01 -5.14
CA MET A 428 -10.43 -4.21 -4.85
C MET A 428 -9.70 -5.07 -3.82
N LEU A 429 -9.89 -4.81 -2.54
CA LEU A 429 -9.22 -5.51 -1.43
C LEU A 429 -10.18 -6.22 -0.46
N ASP A 430 -11.48 -5.96 -0.56
CA ASP A 430 -12.51 -6.50 0.33
C ASP A 430 -13.71 -6.95 -0.51
N ARG A 431 -14.30 -8.12 -0.20
CA ARG A 431 -15.44 -8.68 -0.94
C ARG A 431 -16.68 -7.77 -0.90
N ASN A 432 -16.80 -6.93 0.12
CA ASN A 432 -17.92 -6.00 0.22
C ASN A 432 -17.91 -4.93 -0.87
N LEU A 433 -16.74 -4.67 -1.51
CA LEU A 433 -16.67 -3.83 -2.70
C LEU A 433 -17.36 -4.44 -3.94
N TYR A 434 -17.44 -5.78 -4.03
CA TYR A 434 -18.33 -6.43 -5.01
C TYR A 434 -19.77 -6.40 -4.56
N ARG A 435 -20.04 -6.71 -3.29
CA ARG A 435 -21.41 -6.83 -2.75
C ARG A 435 -22.17 -5.51 -2.78
N VAL A 436 -21.50 -4.38 -2.56
CA VAL A 436 -22.12 -3.05 -2.69
C VAL A 436 -22.59 -2.79 -4.12
N GLY A 437 -21.93 -3.37 -5.12
CA GLY A 437 -22.38 -3.41 -6.51
C GLY A 437 -23.40 -4.52 -6.81
N GLY A 438 -23.76 -5.36 -5.83
CA GLY A 438 -24.72 -6.46 -6.00
C GLY A 438 -24.13 -7.71 -6.66
N VAL A 439 -22.84 -7.84 -6.68
CA VAL A 439 -22.14 -9.05 -7.10
C VAL A 439 -21.76 -9.87 -5.87
N GLU A 440 -22.15 -11.14 -5.84
CA GLU A 440 -21.71 -12.10 -4.83
C GLU A 440 -20.45 -12.80 -5.35
N PRO A 441 -19.26 -12.49 -4.83
CA PRO A 441 -18.00 -12.97 -5.40
C PRO A 441 -17.89 -14.50 -5.38
N GLU A 442 -18.40 -15.16 -4.32
CA GLU A 442 -18.34 -16.61 -4.19
C GLU A 442 -19.18 -17.36 -5.23
N ALA A 443 -20.17 -16.68 -5.83
CA ALA A 443 -21.03 -17.25 -6.87
C ALA A 443 -20.45 -17.12 -8.29
N MET A 444 -19.36 -16.38 -8.46
CA MET A 444 -18.71 -16.21 -9.77
C MET A 444 -17.77 -17.38 -10.07
N ARG A 445 -17.58 -17.66 -11.36
CA ARG A 445 -16.55 -18.61 -11.81
C ARG A 445 -15.19 -17.94 -11.95
N ILE A 446 -15.18 -16.69 -12.41
CA ILE A 446 -13.96 -15.87 -12.59
C ILE A 446 -14.18 -14.51 -11.97
N LEU A 447 -13.21 -14.08 -11.16
CA LEU A 447 -13.14 -12.73 -10.63
C LEU A 447 -11.88 -12.04 -11.16
N VAL A 448 -12.01 -10.82 -11.68
CA VAL A 448 -10.87 -9.98 -12.05
C VAL A 448 -10.81 -8.82 -11.08
N ASN A 449 -9.77 -8.82 -10.24
CA ASN A 449 -9.57 -7.81 -9.21
C ASN A 449 -8.50 -6.81 -9.65
N LYS A 450 -8.85 -5.52 -9.71
CA LYS A 450 -7.88 -4.44 -9.92
C LYS A 450 -7.10 -4.20 -8.63
N SER A 451 -6.09 -5.05 -8.45
CA SER A 451 -5.22 -5.15 -7.27
C SER A 451 -4.05 -6.09 -7.60
N SER A 452 -2.93 -5.93 -6.90
CA SER A 452 -1.76 -6.79 -7.10
C SER A 452 -1.72 -7.96 -6.10
N VAL A 453 -1.85 -7.68 -4.79
CA VAL A 453 -1.71 -8.69 -3.72
C VAL A 453 -2.71 -8.48 -2.58
N HIS A 454 -3.08 -7.24 -2.23
CA HIS A 454 -3.93 -6.93 -1.08
C HIS A 454 -5.25 -7.70 -1.07
N PHE A 455 -5.85 -7.92 -2.23
CA PHE A 455 -7.09 -8.72 -2.34
C PHE A 455 -6.95 -10.12 -1.75
N ARG A 456 -5.73 -10.70 -1.71
CA ARG A 456 -5.51 -12.05 -1.18
C ARG A 456 -5.94 -12.19 0.27
N ALA A 457 -5.89 -11.11 1.06
CA ALA A 457 -6.33 -11.13 2.45
C ALA A 457 -7.77 -11.64 2.61
N ASP A 458 -8.67 -11.22 1.72
CA ASP A 458 -10.09 -11.57 1.80
C ASP A 458 -10.53 -12.58 0.73
N PHE A 459 -9.82 -12.68 -0.40
CA PHE A 459 -10.18 -13.54 -1.51
C PHE A 459 -9.43 -14.88 -1.54
N GLN A 460 -8.24 -15.00 -0.92
CA GLN A 460 -7.45 -16.24 -0.97
C GLN A 460 -8.24 -17.44 -0.45
N GLY A 461 -9.03 -17.28 0.59
CA GLY A 461 -9.82 -18.38 1.20
C GLY A 461 -10.96 -18.87 0.33
N ILE A 462 -11.51 -18.02 -0.54
CA ILE A 462 -12.60 -18.37 -1.46
C ILE A 462 -12.11 -18.73 -2.86
N ALA A 463 -10.82 -18.49 -3.18
CA ALA A 463 -10.27 -18.75 -4.50
C ALA A 463 -9.93 -20.23 -4.69
N HIS A 464 -10.28 -20.81 -5.87
CA HIS A 464 -9.75 -22.08 -6.34
C HIS A 464 -8.28 -21.92 -6.75
N ALA A 465 -7.98 -20.85 -7.47
CA ALA A 465 -6.63 -20.46 -7.88
C ALA A 465 -6.53 -18.94 -8.02
N VAL A 466 -5.31 -18.44 -7.95
CA VAL A 466 -5.02 -17.02 -8.18
C VAL A 466 -3.99 -16.89 -9.28
N LEU A 467 -4.32 -16.15 -10.34
CA LEU A 467 -3.46 -15.84 -11.48
C LEU A 467 -3.09 -14.36 -11.46
N VAL A 468 -1.94 -14.02 -12.04
CA VAL A 468 -1.47 -12.63 -12.15
C VAL A 468 -1.35 -12.24 -13.60
N ALA A 469 -2.16 -11.29 -14.04
CA ALA A 469 -2.21 -10.81 -15.41
C ALA A 469 -1.52 -9.46 -15.55
N LYS A 470 -0.75 -9.31 -16.62
CA LYS A 470 -0.05 -8.10 -17.01
C LYS A 470 -0.78 -7.45 -18.20
N ALA A 471 -1.93 -6.80 -17.90
CA ALA A 471 -2.68 -5.98 -18.85
C ALA A 471 -2.09 -4.55 -18.88
N PRO A 472 -2.35 -3.73 -19.92
CA PRO A 472 -1.96 -2.32 -19.91
C PRO A 472 -2.46 -1.61 -18.64
N GLY A 473 -1.56 -0.88 -17.97
CA GLY A 473 -1.85 -0.17 -16.73
C GLY A 473 -0.72 0.77 -16.33
N PRO A 474 -0.99 1.74 -15.44
CA PRO A 474 0.01 2.73 -15.04
C PRO A 474 1.05 2.19 -14.05
N MET A 475 0.77 1.07 -13.37
CA MET A 475 1.73 0.37 -12.52
C MET A 475 2.39 -0.75 -13.33
N THR A 476 3.54 -0.48 -13.92
CA THR A 476 4.33 -1.49 -14.63
C THR A 476 4.79 -2.58 -13.66
N ALA A 477 4.35 -3.82 -13.87
CA ALA A 477 4.57 -4.93 -12.94
C ALA A 477 6.03 -5.41 -12.90
N ASP A 478 6.73 -5.40 -14.04
CA ASP A 478 8.17 -5.67 -14.10
C ASP A 478 8.95 -4.35 -14.01
N PRO A 479 9.64 -4.07 -12.91
CA PRO A 479 10.38 -2.81 -12.75
C PRO A 479 11.44 -2.58 -13.85
N ALA A 480 11.93 -3.62 -14.51
CA ALA A 480 12.87 -3.49 -15.61
C ALA A 480 12.29 -2.83 -16.87
N GLU A 481 10.97 -2.75 -16.99
CA GLU A 481 10.26 -2.11 -18.10
C GLU A 481 9.97 -0.62 -17.84
N LEU A 482 10.24 -0.11 -16.63
CA LEU A 482 10.04 1.30 -16.30
C LEU A 482 11.10 2.18 -16.95
N PRO A 483 10.75 3.41 -17.38
CA PRO A 483 11.68 4.34 -18.04
C PRO A 483 12.56 5.07 -17.01
N TRP A 484 13.41 4.33 -16.32
CA TRP A 484 14.31 4.85 -15.30
C TRP A 484 15.22 5.96 -15.81
N THR A 485 15.36 7.02 -15.03
CA THR A 485 16.27 8.14 -15.31
C THR A 485 17.17 8.50 -14.12
N ARG A 486 16.72 8.22 -12.88
CA ARG A 486 17.33 8.70 -11.64
C ARG A 486 17.72 7.60 -10.66
N LEU A 487 17.34 6.34 -10.93
CA LEU A 487 17.75 5.20 -10.10
C LEU A 487 19.27 5.18 -9.91
N ALA A 488 19.77 4.74 -8.75
CA ALA A 488 21.20 4.66 -8.52
C ALA A 488 21.87 3.69 -9.51
N PRO A 489 22.99 4.06 -10.14
CA PRO A 489 23.75 3.16 -11.00
C PRO A 489 24.17 1.89 -10.25
N GLY A 490 24.09 0.75 -10.92
CA GLY A 490 24.45 -0.55 -10.35
C GLY A 490 23.27 -1.32 -9.72
N ILE A 491 22.13 -0.68 -9.46
CA ILE A 491 20.91 -1.37 -9.00
C ILE A 491 20.35 -2.22 -10.14
N ARG A 492 20.19 -3.52 -9.93
CA ARG A 492 19.48 -4.39 -10.89
C ARG A 492 17.97 -4.05 -10.86
N MET A 493 17.43 -3.77 -12.04
CA MET A 493 16.06 -3.31 -12.19
C MET A 493 14.99 -4.39 -11.91
N LYS A 494 15.44 -5.64 -11.76
CA LYS A 494 14.66 -6.78 -11.26
C LYS A 494 15.61 -7.85 -10.73
N PRO A 495 15.09 -8.87 -9.98
CA PRO A 495 15.95 -9.98 -9.54
C PRO A 495 16.61 -10.68 -10.72
N MET A 496 17.92 -10.92 -10.64
CA MET A 496 18.78 -11.49 -11.70
C MET A 496 18.80 -10.68 -13.02
N GLY A 497 18.25 -9.46 -13.01
CA GLY A 497 18.16 -8.61 -14.20
C GLY A 497 19.40 -7.76 -14.45
N LYS A 498 19.29 -6.89 -15.46
CA LYS A 498 20.34 -5.93 -15.79
C LYS A 498 20.38 -4.81 -14.75
N ALA A 499 21.60 -4.37 -14.42
CA ALA A 499 21.79 -3.18 -13.60
C ALA A 499 21.50 -1.91 -14.42
N PHE A 500 20.93 -0.90 -13.74
CA PHE A 500 20.80 0.44 -14.29
C PHE A 500 22.18 1.06 -14.45
N SER A 501 22.49 1.55 -15.64
CA SER A 501 23.82 2.09 -15.97
C SER A 501 23.94 3.61 -15.76
N GLY A 502 22.83 4.25 -15.36
CA GLY A 502 22.72 5.71 -15.41
C GLY A 502 22.44 6.22 -16.83
N ASN A 503 21.99 7.45 -16.93
CA ASN A 503 21.92 8.14 -18.22
C ASN A 503 23.37 8.54 -18.59
N ARG A 504 23.86 8.07 -19.74
CA ARG A 504 25.12 8.54 -20.34
C ARG A 504 24.91 9.87 -21.01
#